data_9f7b149940bf8f7ea8250ece78771020
#
_entry.id   9f7b149940bf8f7ea8250ece78771020
#
_cell.length_a   1.000
_cell.length_b   1.000
_cell.length_c   1.000
_cell.angle_alpha   90.00
_cell.angle_beta   90.00
_cell.angle_gamma   90.00
#
_symmetry.space_group_name_H-M   'P 1'
#
loop_
_entity.id
_entity.type
_entity.pdbx_description
1 polymer ?
#
loop_
_entity_poly.entity_id
_entity_poly.type
_entity_poly.pdbx_seq_one_letter_code
_entity_poly.pdbx_strand_id
1 'polypeptide(L)'
;MAYRLWEMMERATTGPFMEEKKFITKLMIPKMREVIKKYEIKYDPKNPVPADDSLADRVWQAAVDFFLEVGTYNQNTHRVMKFTEAELKEALFAAPDQYLVGANQDQRVFGHRDVEDRKRPFIIMSPDITYDEEYFLSACIAYLKEPLLDGICSPLLGKFMGMDLISHHPIELGGCLHHAMELREAARLVGRPDVFFVAVGTAESDMAQIAVSNKEWGVRPGDGRLVGSITEMMTNNAMLNKATHYQQFGCLSGCLSGAIYGGYAGGAEGTAIMQTAYHLQGLMVYQAQFQQNFPFHLQ
;
A
#
# COMPACT_ATOMS: atom_id res chain seq x y z
N MET A 1 10.98 -9.61 12.82
CA MET A 1 9.80 -9.24 11.99
C MET A 1 8.76 -10.36 11.88
N ALA A 2 9.10 -11.60 11.52
CA ALA A 2 8.11 -12.69 11.39
C ALA A 2 7.22 -12.91 12.64
N TYR A 3 7.74 -12.69 13.83
CA TYR A 3 7.01 -12.86 15.08
C TYR A 3 5.82 -11.91 15.21
N ARG A 4 6.00 -10.62 14.86
CA ARG A 4 4.90 -9.63 14.93
C ARG A 4 3.74 -9.92 14.00
N LEU A 5 4.00 -10.56 12.85
CA LEU A 5 2.93 -10.94 11.92
C LEU A 5 1.94 -11.90 12.58
N TRP A 6 2.42 -12.90 13.33
CA TRP A 6 1.57 -13.84 14.03
C TRP A 6 0.78 -13.20 15.19
N GLU A 7 1.38 -12.23 15.88
CA GLU A 7 0.66 -11.41 16.85
C GLU A 7 -0.50 -10.63 16.20
N MET A 8 -0.31 -10.14 14.98
CA MET A 8 -1.39 -9.46 14.25
C MET A 8 -2.51 -10.43 13.90
N MET A 9 -2.19 -11.68 13.51
CA MET A 9 -3.20 -12.71 13.25
C MET A 9 -3.98 -13.06 14.54
N GLU A 10 -3.29 -13.17 15.67
CA GLU A 10 -3.94 -13.38 16.97
C GLU A 10 -4.90 -12.24 17.30
N ARG A 11 -4.46 -10.98 17.20
CA ARG A 11 -5.29 -9.79 17.43
C ARG A 11 -6.50 -9.72 16.48
N ALA A 12 -6.31 -10.12 15.24
CA ALA A 12 -7.38 -10.16 14.24
C ALA A 12 -8.48 -11.19 14.58
N THR A 13 -8.19 -12.18 15.44
CA THR A 13 -9.13 -13.25 15.83
C THR A 13 -9.60 -13.15 17.28
N THR A 14 -8.79 -12.60 18.18
CA THR A 14 -9.06 -12.56 19.63
C THR A 14 -9.32 -11.16 20.17
N GLY A 15 -9.08 -10.10 19.39
CA GLY A 15 -9.33 -8.72 19.79
C GLY A 15 -10.78 -8.46 20.22
N PRO A 16 -11.09 -7.28 20.81
CA PRO A 16 -12.45 -6.94 21.22
C PRO A 16 -13.44 -7.05 20.05
N PHE A 17 -14.57 -7.71 20.27
CA PHE A 17 -15.65 -7.79 19.30
C PHE A 17 -16.41 -6.47 19.22
N MET A 18 -16.70 -6.02 18.00
CA MET A 18 -17.50 -4.83 17.73
C MET A 18 -18.24 -4.99 16.40
N GLU A 19 -19.50 -4.60 16.35
CA GLU A 19 -20.23 -4.52 15.06
C GLU A 19 -19.64 -3.38 14.22
N GLU A 20 -19.48 -3.59 12.91
CA GLU A 20 -18.88 -2.61 11.98
C GLU A 20 -19.52 -1.23 12.07
N LYS A 21 -20.86 -1.18 12.06
CA LYS A 21 -21.59 0.09 12.21
C LYS A 21 -21.26 0.80 13.53
N LYS A 22 -21.04 0.07 14.62
CA LYS A 22 -20.65 0.66 15.91
C LYS A 22 -19.19 1.12 15.87
N PHE A 23 -18.30 0.35 15.25
CA PHE A 23 -16.92 0.76 15.04
C PHE A 23 -16.85 2.12 14.34
N ILE A 24 -17.56 2.27 13.23
CA ILE A 24 -17.59 3.53 12.47
C ILE A 24 -18.25 4.66 13.31
N THR A 25 -19.49 4.44 13.78
CA THR A 25 -20.32 5.54 14.27
C THR A 25 -20.10 5.87 15.76
N LYS A 26 -19.58 4.95 16.57
CA LYS A 26 -19.40 5.12 18.01
C LYS A 26 -17.95 5.21 18.45
N LEU A 27 -17.00 4.79 17.61
CA LEU A 27 -15.58 4.86 17.92
C LEU A 27 -14.84 5.78 16.95
N MET A 28 -14.81 5.45 15.66
CA MET A 28 -13.96 6.10 14.68
C MET A 28 -14.35 7.57 14.44
N ILE A 29 -15.62 7.84 14.05
CA ILE A 29 -16.09 9.21 13.79
C ILE A 29 -16.00 10.12 15.02
N PRO A 30 -16.46 9.72 16.23
CA PRO A 30 -16.32 10.54 17.42
C PRO A 30 -14.86 10.85 17.75
N LYS A 31 -13.97 9.85 17.63
CA LYS A 31 -12.53 10.05 17.90
C LYS A 31 -11.88 10.98 16.88
N MET A 32 -12.23 10.87 15.61
CA MET A 32 -11.74 11.79 14.58
C MET A 32 -12.09 13.25 14.93
N ARG A 33 -13.35 13.51 15.30
CA ARG A 33 -13.78 14.86 15.72
C ARG A 33 -13.08 15.35 16.97
N GLU A 34 -12.82 14.46 17.92
CA GLU A 34 -12.09 14.77 19.15
C GLU A 34 -10.66 15.21 18.83
N VAL A 35 -9.90 14.43 18.05
CA VAL A 35 -8.51 14.76 17.76
C VAL A 35 -8.36 16.01 16.90
N ILE A 36 -9.25 16.24 15.91
CA ILE A 36 -9.28 17.50 15.15
C ILE A 36 -9.39 18.70 16.10
N LYS A 37 -10.32 18.62 17.06
CA LYS A 37 -10.52 19.69 18.05
C LYS A 37 -9.36 19.81 19.03
N LYS A 38 -8.86 18.69 19.55
CA LYS A 38 -7.76 18.63 20.54
C LYS A 38 -6.48 19.26 20.00
N TYR A 39 -6.15 19.01 18.73
CA TYR A 39 -4.94 19.47 18.09
C TYR A 39 -5.14 20.74 17.26
N GLU A 40 -6.34 21.35 17.30
CA GLU A 40 -6.68 22.59 16.60
C GLU A 40 -6.32 22.56 15.11
N ILE A 41 -6.56 21.42 14.45
CA ILE A 41 -6.25 21.23 13.03
C ILE A 41 -7.33 21.94 12.20
N LYS A 42 -6.91 22.87 11.33
CA LYS A 42 -7.81 23.63 10.46
C LYS A 42 -7.20 23.75 9.07
N TYR A 43 -8.01 23.50 8.06
CA TYR A 43 -7.67 23.74 6.68
C TYR A 43 -7.92 25.21 6.31
N ASP A 44 -6.94 25.82 5.63
CA ASP A 44 -7.06 27.15 5.06
C ASP A 44 -7.17 27.07 3.53
N PRO A 45 -8.35 27.33 2.93
CA PRO A 45 -8.52 27.30 1.48
C PRO A 45 -7.66 28.31 0.70
N LYS A 46 -7.14 29.35 1.39
CA LYS A 46 -6.24 30.35 0.80
C LYS A 46 -4.78 29.88 0.75
N ASN A 47 -4.45 28.88 1.57
CA ASN A 47 -3.14 28.22 1.59
C ASN A 47 -3.32 26.70 1.59
N PRO A 48 -3.73 26.10 0.45
CA PRO A 48 -4.12 24.70 0.38
C PRO A 48 -2.96 23.71 0.59
N VAL A 49 -1.72 24.14 0.41
CA VAL A 49 -0.50 23.36 0.62
C VAL A 49 0.43 24.15 1.55
N PRO A 50 0.13 24.14 2.87
CA PRO A 50 0.93 24.90 3.83
C PRO A 50 2.30 24.25 4.04
N ALA A 51 3.35 25.07 4.08
CA ALA A 51 4.67 24.71 4.57
C ALA A 51 4.78 25.09 6.05
N ASP A 52 4.05 24.38 6.92
CA ASP A 52 3.96 24.65 8.37
C ASP A 52 4.27 23.37 9.15
N ASP A 53 5.50 23.25 9.62
CA ASP A 53 5.97 22.10 10.39
C ASP A 53 5.17 21.90 11.68
N SER A 54 4.75 22.99 12.32
CA SER A 54 3.91 22.92 13.53
C SER A 54 2.53 22.29 13.23
N LEU A 55 1.95 22.58 12.07
CA LEU A 55 0.72 21.91 11.63
C LEU A 55 0.97 20.44 11.31
N ALA A 56 2.07 20.12 10.63
CA ALA A 56 2.45 18.75 10.33
C ALA A 56 2.63 17.92 11.61
N ASP A 57 3.33 18.46 12.62
CA ASP A 57 3.49 17.81 13.93
C ASP A 57 2.15 17.59 14.63
N ARG A 58 1.24 18.54 14.59
CA ARG A 58 -0.09 18.37 15.17
C ARG A 58 -0.92 17.32 14.45
N VAL A 59 -0.85 17.26 13.12
CA VAL A 59 -1.50 16.20 12.31
C VAL A 59 -0.92 14.84 12.66
N TRP A 60 0.41 14.74 12.80
CA TRP A 60 1.07 13.51 13.22
C TRP A 60 0.59 13.04 14.60
N GLN A 61 0.61 13.91 15.62
CA GLN A 61 0.17 13.57 16.97
C GLN A 61 -1.31 13.18 17.00
N ALA A 62 -2.15 13.90 16.25
CA ALA A 62 -3.57 13.57 16.12
C ALA A 62 -3.77 12.19 15.48
N ALA A 63 -2.98 11.84 14.47
CA ALA A 63 -3.04 10.53 13.81
C ALA A 63 -2.57 9.40 14.73
N VAL A 64 -1.53 9.62 15.53
CA VAL A 64 -1.06 8.66 16.54
C VAL A 64 -2.15 8.40 17.59
N ASP A 65 -2.71 9.46 18.19
CA ASP A 65 -3.80 9.33 19.17
C ASP A 65 -5.02 8.63 18.56
N PHE A 66 -5.37 9.02 17.35
CA PHE A 66 -6.48 8.41 16.60
C PHE A 66 -6.22 6.91 16.36
N PHE A 67 -5.06 6.56 15.82
CA PHE A 67 -4.71 5.17 15.50
C PHE A 67 -4.69 4.27 16.74
N LEU A 68 -4.07 4.72 17.83
CA LEU A 68 -3.97 3.94 19.06
C LEU A 68 -5.34 3.72 19.71
N GLU A 69 -6.21 4.73 19.67
CA GLU A 69 -7.55 4.64 20.25
C GLU A 69 -8.51 3.83 19.37
N VAL A 70 -8.49 4.03 18.05
CA VAL A 70 -9.40 3.36 17.12
C VAL A 70 -8.90 1.95 16.81
N GLY A 71 -7.61 1.77 16.51
CA GLY A 71 -7.04 0.51 16.05
C GLY A 71 -7.45 0.19 14.61
N THR A 72 -7.41 -1.09 14.26
CA THR A 72 -7.81 -1.60 12.94
C THR A 72 -8.91 -2.65 13.07
N TYR A 73 -9.99 -2.47 12.33
CA TYR A 73 -11.14 -3.38 12.35
C TYR A 73 -11.01 -4.48 11.30
N ASN A 74 -11.12 -5.74 11.71
CA ASN A 74 -11.17 -6.88 10.78
C ASN A 74 -12.62 -7.22 10.43
N GLN A 75 -12.97 -7.04 9.16
CA GLN A 75 -14.33 -7.25 8.65
C GLN A 75 -14.81 -8.72 8.72
N ASN A 76 -13.90 -9.70 8.60
CA ASN A 76 -14.28 -11.10 8.65
C ASN A 76 -14.55 -11.61 10.06
N THR A 77 -13.83 -11.11 11.05
CA THR A 77 -13.93 -11.58 12.44
C THR A 77 -14.72 -10.64 13.33
N HIS A 78 -15.04 -9.43 12.85
CA HIS A 78 -15.65 -8.35 13.63
C HIS A 78 -14.85 -8.00 14.89
N ARG A 79 -13.51 -8.07 14.79
CA ARG A 79 -12.57 -7.78 15.89
C ARG A 79 -11.79 -6.51 15.63
N VAL A 80 -11.50 -5.79 16.70
CA VAL A 80 -10.65 -4.60 16.65
C VAL A 80 -9.25 -4.96 17.11
N MET A 81 -8.27 -4.78 16.23
CA MET A 81 -6.86 -4.96 16.56
C MET A 81 -6.35 -3.69 17.24
N LYS A 82 -5.94 -3.78 18.46
CA LYS A 82 -5.43 -2.67 19.27
C LYS A 82 -3.91 -2.73 19.40
N PHE A 83 -3.30 -1.55 19.52
CA PHE A 83 -1.86 -1.35 19.61
C PHE A 83 -1.54 -0.46 20.80
N THR A 84 -0.34 -0.60 21.34
CA THR A 84 0.19 0.28 22.38
C THR A 84 1.14 1.32 21.77
N GLU A 85 1.32 2.43 22.46
CA GLU A 85 2.29 3.45 22.05
C GLU A 85 3.72 2.91 22.03
N ALA A 86 4.07 2.02 22.96
CA ALA A 86 5.38 1.38 23.01
C ALA A 86 5.66 0.51 21.77
N GLU A 87 4.69 -0.29 21.33
CA GLU A 87 4.80 -1.09 20.10
C GLU A 87 4.94 -0.22 18.86
N LEU A 88 4.19 0.89 18.80
CA LEU A 88 4.28 1.82 17.69
C LEU A 88 5.67 2.49 17.65
N LYS A 89 6.18 2.98 18.78
CA LYS A 89 7.52 3.57 18.87
C LYS A 89 8.61 2.58 18.47
N GLU A 90 8.51 1.33 18.92
CA GLU A 90 9.44 0.28 18.54
C GLU A 90 9.39 0.00 17.02
N ALA A 91 8.19 -0.06 16.43
CA ALA A 91 8.03 -0.28 15.01
C ALA A 91 8.60 0.86 14.16
N LEU A 92 8.36 2.10 14.56
CA LEU A 92 8.93 3.28 13.92
C LEU A 92 10.47 3.31 14.00
N PHE A 93 11.02 3.01 15.18
CA PHE A 93 12.47 2.94 15.36
C PHE A 93 13.13 1.82 14.55
N ALA A 94 12.45 0.68 14.39
CA ALA A 94 12.94 -0.47 13.65
C ALA A 94 12.75 -0.36 12.13
N ALA A 95 11.97 0.62 11.65
CA ALA A 95 11.74 0.84 10.22
C ALA A 95 13.04 1.33 9.57
N PRO A 96 13.55 0.66 8.52
CA PRO A 96 14.77 1.10 7.85
C PRO A 96 14.48 2.31 6.96
N ASP A 97 15.47 3.21 6.87
CA ASP A 97 15.39 4.42 6.06
C ASP A 97 15.52 4.16 4.56
N GLN A 98 16.08 3.02 4.18
CA GLN A 98 16.34 2.69 2.78
C GLN A 98 16.40 1.19 2.52
N TYR A 99 16.12 0.82 1.28
CA TYR A 99 16.18 -0.55 0.75
C TYR A 99 16.97 -0.59 -0.54
N LEU A 100 17.70 -1.67 -0.79
CA LEU A 100 18.22 -1.98 -2.12
C LEU A 100 17.15 -2.75 -2.89
N VAL A 101 16.80 -2.25 -4.05
CA VAL A 101 15.79 -2.83 -4.93
C VAL A 101 16.34 -3.06 -6.34
N GLY A 102 15.73 -3.98 -7.10
CA GLY A 102 16.33 -4.45 -8.33
C GLY A 102 17.62 -5.24 -8.08
N ALA A 103 18.33 -5.60 -9.14
CA ALA A 103 19.61 -6.33 -9.02
C ALA A 103 20.60 -5.91 -10.11
N ASN A 104 21.85 -6.32 -9.97
CA ASN A 104 22.93 -6.08 -10.93
C ASN A 104 23.01 -4.61 -11.39
N GLN A 105 22.95 -4.37 -12.70
CA GLN A 105 22.99 -3.02 -13.28
C GLN A 105 21.74 -2.18 -12.98
N ASP A 106 20.60 -2.84 -12.67
CA ASP A 106 19.34 -2.21 -12.34
C ASP A 106 19.16 -1.96 -10.85
N GLN A 107 20.16 -2.28 -10.03
CA GLN A 107 20.08 -2.04 -8.59
C GLN A 107 20.01 -0.56 -8.26
N ARG A 108 19.08 -0.19 -7.38
CA ARG A 108 18.84 1.20 -6.93
C ARG A 108 18.60 1.24 -5.43
N VAL A 109 18.86 2.40 -4.83
CA VAL A 109 18.46 2.70 -3.46
C VAL A 109 17.06 3.30 -3.48
N PHE A 110 16.12 2.62 -2.84
CA PHE A 110 14.78 3.12 -2.58
C PHE A 110 14.69 3.50 -1.09
N GLY A 111 14.47 4.77 -0.78
CA GLY A 111 14.55 5.22 0.60
C GLY A 111 13.96 6.60 0.83
N HIS A 112 13.98 7.00 2.08
CA HIS A 112 13.51 8.31 2.52
C HIS A 112 14.27 9.45 1.82
N ARG A 113 13.53 10.51 1.55
CA ARG A 113 14.03 11.72 0.92
C ARG A 113 13.30 12.92 1.50
N ASP A 114 14.06 13.92 1.96
CA ASP A 114 13.52 15.21 2.36
C ASP A 114 13.18 16.06 1.13
N VAL A 115 12.31 17.05 1.32
CA VAL A 115 11.86 17.96 0.24
C VAL A 115 13.03 18.72 -0.35
N GLU A 116 13.98 19.12 0.48
CA GLU A 116 15.17 19.91 0.13
C GLU A 116 16.33 19.06 -0.41
N ASP A 117 16.20 17.73 -0.39
CA ASP A 117 17.24 16.84 -0.87
C ASP A 117 17.55 17.08 -2.37
N ARG A 118 18.83 17.29 -2.65
CA ARG A 118 19.33 17.44 -4.03
C ARG A 118 19.46 16.10 -4.77
N LYS A 119 19.32 14.99 -4.06
CA LYS A 119 19.35 13.65 -4.67
C LYS A 119 18.15 13.50 -5.62
N ARG A 120 18.38 12.84 -6.75
CA ARG A 120 17.31 12.47 -7.66
C ARG A 120 16.26 11.61 -6.92
N PRO A 121 14.98 11.89 -7.06
CA PRO A 121 13.95 11.02 -6.50
C PRO A 121 14.00 9.63 -7.16
N PHE A 122 13.57 8.61 -6.43
CA PHE A 122 13.31 7.29 -6.99
C PHE A 122 12.03 7.36 -7.83
N ILE A 123 12.11 6.97 -9.08
CA ILE A 123 11.01 7.13 -10.04
C ILE A 123 10.38 5.77 -10.35
N ILE A 124 9.13 5.63 -9.96
CA ILE A 124 8.28 4.48 -10.29
C ILE A 124 7.28 4.91 -11.36
N MET A 125 7.28 4.20 -12.49
CA MET A 125 6.23 4.35 -13.49
C MET A 125 5.00 3.56 -13.04
N SER A 126 3.84 4.22 -13.02
CA SER A 126 2.55 3.59 -12.71
C SER A 126 1.51 4.11 -13.70
N PRO A 127 1.41 3.50 -14.89
CA PRO A 127 0.57 4.04 -15.94
C PRO A 127 -0.94 3.92 -15.68
N ASP A 128 -1.38 3.02 -14.82
CA ASP A 128 -2.80 2.76 -14.47
C ASP A 128 -3.75 2.68 -15.70
N ILE A 129 -3.23 2.18 -16.82
CA ILE A 129 -3.95 2.04 -18.09
C ILE A 129 -4.13 0.57 -18.37
N THR A 130 -5.34 0.18 -18.78
CA THR A 130 -5.65 -1.18 -19.21
C THR A 130 -5.39 -1.34 -20.70
N TYR A 131 -4.64 -2.37 -21.06
CA TYR A 131 -4.36 -2.74 -22.45
C TYR A 131 -5.00 -4.08 -22.79
N ASP A 132 -5.38 -4.24 -24.05
CA ASP A 132 -5.70 -5.55 -24.61
C ASP A 132 -4.43 -6.39 -24.73
N GLU A 133 -4.61 -7.71 -24.73
CA GLU A 133 -3.52 -8.70 -24.70
C GLU A 133 -2.49 -8.49 -25.83
N GLU A 134 -2.95 -8.14 -27.04
CA GLU A 134 -2.10 -7.91 -28.21
C GLU A 134 -1.15 -6.70 -28.08
N TYR A 135 -1.48 -5.70 -27.25
CA TYR A 135 -0.69 -4.47 -27.05
C TYR A 135 0.11 -4.48 -25.75
N PHE A 136 -0.16 -5.40 -24.84
CA PHE A 136 0.36 -5.37 -23.49
C PHE A 136 1.90 -5.44 -23.45
N LEU A 137 2.51 -6.39 -24.14
CA LEU A 137 3.97 -6.52 -24.20
C LEU A 137 4.63 -5.26 -24.78
N SER A 138 4.08 -4.72 -25.88
CA SER A 138 4.65 -3.52 -26.53
C SER A 138 4.52 -2.29 -25.64
N ALA A 139 3.43 -2.15 -24.88
CA ALA A 139 3.26 -1.09 -23.89
C ALA A 139 4.31 -1.22 -22.76
N CYS A 140 4.48 -2.42 -22.20
CA CYS A 140 5.52 -2.67 -21.18
C CYS A 140 6.93 -2.31 -21.69
N ILE A 141 7.26 -2.68 -22.95
CA ILE A 141 8.53 -2.31 -23.59
C ILE A 141 8.68 -0.79 -23.69
N ALA A 142 7.63 -0.09 -24.09
CA ALA A 142 7.67 1.37 -24.23
C ALA A 142 7.95 2.06 -22.87
N TYR A 143 7.28 1.65 -21.80
CA TYR A 143 7.51 2.20 -20.46
C TYR A 143 8.90 1.87 -19.93
N LEU A 144 9.37 0.63 -20.08
CA LEU A 144 10.67 0.20 -19.58
C LEU A 144 11.87 0.82 -20.31
N LYS A 145 11.66 1.39 -21.49
CA LYS A 145 12.66 2.17 -22.23
C LYS A 145 12.91 3.56 -21.64
N GLU A 146 12.03 4.04 -20.75
CA GLU A 146 12.22 5.36 -20.12
C GLU A 146 13.51 5.35 -19.26
N PRO A 147 14.51 6.19 -19.61
CA PRO A 147 15.83 6.12 -18.97
C PRO A 147 15.84 6.57 -17.52
N LEU A 148 14.85 7.36 -17.10
CA LEU A 148 14.73 7.85 -15.72
C LEU A 148 14.01 6.87 -14.79
N LEU A 149 13.45 5.80 -15.33
CA LEU A 149 12.71 4.80 -14.56
C LEU A 149 13.63 4.00 -13.63
N ASP A 150 13.29 3.91 -12.36
CA ASP A 150 13.96 3.04 -11.37
C ASP A 150 13.15 1.79 -11.06
N GLY A 151 11.83 1.85 -11.19
CA GLY A 151 10.93 0.74 -10.99
C GLY A 151 9.63 0.90 -11.75
N ILE A 152 8.88 -0.18 -11.90
CA ILE A 152 7.60 -0.18 -12.59
C ILE A 152 6.51 -0.84 -11.77
N CYS A 153 5.39 -0.13 -11.58
CA CYS A 153 4.09 -0.71 -11.35
C CYS A 153 3.47 -0.86 -12.75
N SER A 154 3.27 -2.08 -13.19
CA SER A 154 2.93 -2.36 -14.58
C SER A 154 1.59 -1.77 -15.02
N PRO A 155 1.37 -1.55 -16.33
CA PRO A 155 0.02 -1.35 -16.85
C PRO A 155 -0.88 -2.56 -16.53
N LEU A 156 -2.18 -2.42 -16.70
CA LEU A 156 -3.15 -3.47 -16.43
C LEU A 156 -3.41 -4.30 -17.70
N LEU A 157 -3.56 -5.60 -17.54
CA LEU A 157 -4.05 -6.48 -18.58
C LEU A 157 -5.58 -6.61 -18.46
N GLY A 158 -6.32 -6.26 -19.50
CA GLY A 158 -7.79 -6.27 -19.47
C GLY A 158 -8.39 -7.66 -19.73
N LYS A 159 -7.74 -8.44 -20.62
CA LYS A 159 -8.23 -9.76 -21.05
C LYS A 159 -7.10 -10.77 -21.08
N PHE A 160 -7.47 -12.04 -20.94
CA PHE A 160 -6.59 -13.17 -21.17
C PHE A 160 -7.34 -14.26 -21.96
N MET A 161 -6.76 -14.72 -23.06
CA MET A 161 -7.39 -15.68 -23.99
C MET A 161 -8.79 -15.25 -24.45
N GLY A 162 -8.97 -13.93 -24.68
CA GLY A 162 -10.23 -13.34 -25.12
C GLY A 162 -11.31 -13.20 -24.02
N MET A 163 -11.03 -13.59 -22.78
CA MET A 163 -11.94 -13.47 -21.64
C MET A 163 -11.54 -12.29 -20.74
N ASP A 164 -12.52 -11.55 -20.24
CA ASP A 164 -12.30 -10.50 -19.26
C ASP A 164 -11.74 -11.09 -17.97
N LEU A 165 -10.79 -10.39 -17.34
CA LEU A 165 -10.25 -10.79 -16.04
C LEU A 165 -11.25 -10.45 -14.95
N ILE A 166 -11.58 -11.45 -14.15
CA ILE A 166 -12.55 -11.34 -13.04
C ILE A 166 -11.85 -11.72 -11.76
N SER A 167 -11.81 -10.80 -10.80
CA SER A 167 -11.20 -11.02 -9.48
C SER A 167 -11.83 -12.24 -8.77
N HIS A 168 -11.00 -13.04 -8.10
CA HIS A 168 -11.37 -14.31 -7.44
C HIS A 168 -11.90 -15.41 -8.39
N HIS A 169 -11.69 -15.27 -9.69
CA HIS A 169 -12.03 -16.28 -10.69
C HIS A 169 -10.75 -16.97 -11.24
N PRO A 170 -10.79 -18.24 -11.67
CA PRO A 170 -9.61 -18.92 -12.22
C PRO A 170 -8.92 -18.18 -13.38
N ILE A 171 -9.66 -17.39 -14.17
CA ILE A 171 -9.10 -16.58 -15.25
C ILE A 171 -8.13 -15.52 -14.74
N GLU A 172 -8.36 -14.97 -13.55
CA GLU A 172 -7.44 -14.03 -12.91
C GLU A 172 -6.07 -14.67 -12.70
N LEU A 173 -6.02 -15.92 -12.22
CA LEU A 173 -4.76 -16.60 -11.96
C LEU A 173 -3.93 -16.76 -13.24
N GLY A 174 -4.57 -17.23 -14.32
CA GLY A 174 -3.91 -17.38 -15.62
C GLY A 174 -3.46 -16.04 -16.22
N GLY A 175 -4.34 -15.04 -16.20
CA GLY A 175 -4.05 -13.72 -16.74
C GLY A 175 -2.97 -12.97 -15.97
N CYS A 176 -2.97 -13.05 -14.64
CA CYS A 176 -1.93 -12.44 -13.81
C CYS A 176 -0.56 -13.09 -14.04
N LEU A 177 -0.55 -14.39 -14.21
CA LEU A 177 0.65 -15.15 -14.51
C LEU A 177 1.23 -14.74 -15.87
N HIS A 178 0.40 -14.71 -16.89
CA HIS A 178 0.75 -14.23 -18.23
C HIS A 178 1.27 -12.79 -18.20
N HIS A 179 0.59 -11.91 -17.51
CA HIS A 179 1.00 -10.54 -17.28
C HIS A 179 2.43 -10.45 -16.68
N ALA A 180 2.69 -11.21 -15.62
CA ALA A 180 4.02 -11.19 -14.98
C ALA A 180 5.12 -11.71 -15.91
N MET A 181 4.83 -12.75 -16.71
CA MET A 181 5.74 -13.29 -17.72
C MET A 181 6.06 -12.26 -18.81
N GLU A 182 5.04 -11.59 -19.36
CA GLU A 182 5.24 -10.57 -20.39
C GLU A 182 6.00 -9.35 -19.88
N LEU A 183 5.74 -8.93 -18.64
CA LEU A 183 6.48 -7.84 -18.02
C LEU A 183 7.97 -8.21 -17.85
N ARG A 184 8.29 -9.45 -17.44
CA ARG A 184 9.68 -9.95 -17.39
C ARG A 184 10.31 -10.01 -18.78
N GLU A 185 9.57 -10.48 -19.77
CA GLU A 185 10.05 -10.52 -21.16
C GLU A 185 10.32 -9.13 -21.70
N ALA A 186 9.43 -8.15 -21.46
CA ALA A 186 9.65 -6.77 -21.80
C ALA A 186 10.94 -6.21 -21.18
N ALA A 187 11.16 -6.47 -19.87
CA ALA A 187 12.37 -6.05 -19.18
C ALA A 187 13.62 -6.68 -19.79
N ARG A 188 13.58 -7.97 -20.15
CA ARG A 188 14.66 -8.66 -20.83
C ARG A 188 14.97 -8.06 -22.20
N LEU A 189 13.93 -7.78 -23.02
CA LEU A 189 14.06 -7.23 -24.36
C LEU A 189 14.66 -5.82 -24.40
N VAL A 190 14.41 -5.02 -23.37
CA VAL A 190 15.01 -3.67 -23.24
C VAL A 190 16.37 -3.66 -22.54
N GLY A 191 16.92 -4.83 -22.18
CA GLY A 191 18.20 -4.96 -21.51
C GLY A 191 18.19 -4.60 -20.02
N ARG A 192 17.01 -4.65 -19.38
CA ARG A 192 16.82 -4.34 -17.96
C ARG A 192 16.15 -5.50 -17.19
N PRO A 193 16.71 -6.72 -17.24
CA PRO A 193 16.06 -7.94 -16.72
C PRO A 193 15.83 -7.92 -15.21
N ASP A 194 16.55 -7.07 -14.49
CA ASP A 194 16.58 -7.01 -13.02
C ASP A 194 15.97 -5.71 -12.47
N VAL A 195 15.25 -4.96 -13.31
CA VAL A 195 14.54 -3.75 -12.87
C VAL A 195 13.50 -4.08 -11.80
N PHE A 196 13.36 -3.17 -10.83
CA PHE A 196 12.44 -3.34 -9.71
C PHE A 196 10.98 -3.33 -10.16
N PHE A 197 10.24 -4.40 -9.88
CA PHE A 197 8.80 -4.44 -10.03
C PHE A 197 8.14 -4.04 -8.71
N VAL A 198 7.20 -3.09 -8.76
CA VAL A 198 6.50 -2.62 -7.56
C VAL A 198 5.25 -3.45 -7.29
N ALA A 199 4.52 -3.82 -8.34
CA ALA A 199 3.33 -4.64 -8.25
C ALA A 199 2.99 -5.24 -9.62
N VAL A 200 2.14 -6.26 -9.61
CA VAL A 200 1.41 -6.75 -10.79
C VAL A 200 -0.03 -6.24 -10.64
N GLY A 201 -0.35 -5.16 -11.34
CA GLY A 201 -1.59 -4.40 -11.15
C GLY A 201 -2.87 -5.22 -11.36
N THR A 202 -2.84 -6.19 -12.27
CA THR A 202 -3.97 -7.07 -12.59
C THR A 202 -4.28 -8.09 -11.47
N ALA A 203 -3.32 -8.38 -10.57
CA ALA A 203 -3.48 -9.35 -9.49
C ALA A 203 -4.19 -8.71 -8.30
N GLU A 204 -5.52 -8.77 -8.25
CA GLU A 204 -6.32 -8.19 -7.18
C GLU A 204 -6.51 -9.12 -5.98
N SER A 205 -6.84 -10.40 -6.22
CA SER A 205 -7.05 -11.36 -5.15
C SER A 205 -5.75 -11.78 -4.46
N ASP A 206 -5.86 -12.29 -3.24
CA ASP A 206 -4.74 -12.89 -2.52
C ASP A 206 -4.20 -14.12 -3.25
N MET A 207 -5.07 -14.93 -3.85
CA MET A 207 -4.68 -16.09 -4.65
C MET A 207 -3.89 -15.69 -5.90
N ALA A 208 -4.31 -14.64 -6.62
CA ALA A 208 -3.58 -14.14 -7.78
C ALA A 208 -2.20 -13.59 -7.37
N GLN A 209 -2.12 -12.91 -6.24
CA GLN A 209 -0.85 -12.44 -5.69
C GLN A 209 0.10 -13.58 -5.33
N ILE A 210 -0.42 -14.72 -4.87
CA ILE A 210 0.39 -15.93 -4.65
C ILE A 210 0.82 -16.56 -5.99
N ALA A 211 -0.10 -16.66 -6.95
CA ALA A 211 0.15 -17.27 -8.25
C ALA A 211 1.28 -16.59 -9.04
N VAL A 212 1.40 -15.26 -8.97
CA VAL A 212 2.46 -14.50 -9.67
C VAL A 212 3.82 -14.57 -8.98
N SER A 213 3.91 -15.15 -7.78
CA SER A 213 5.17 -15.25 -7.02
C SER A 213 6.02 -16.37 -7.57
N ASN A 214 6.95 -16.04 -8.46
CA ASN A 214 7.84 -16.99 -9.09
C ASN A 214 9.22 -16.35 -9.36
N LYS A 215 10.30 -17.05 -8.95
CA LYS A 215 11.67 -16.52 -9.05
C LYS A 215 12.18 -16.40 -10.48
N GLU A 216 11.69 -17.22 -11.40
CA GLU A 216 12.20 -17.28 -12.76
C GLU A 216 11.47 -16.30 -13.69
N TRP A 217 10.17 -16.34 -13.70
CA TRP A 217 9.34 -15.64 -14.67
C TRP A 217 8.23 -14.76 -14.08
N GLY A 218 8.07 -14.73 -12.77
CA GLY A 218 7.08 -13.91 -12.07
C GLY A 218 7.68 -12.78 -11.26
N VAL A 219 6.98 -12.39 -10.21
CA VAL A 219 7.46 -11.47 -9.19
C VAL A 219 8.43 -12.23 -8.28
N ARG A 220 9.63 -11.67 -8.07
CA ARG A 220 10.75 -12.31 -7.38
C ARG A 220 10.83 -11.83 -5.93
N PRO A 221 11.53 -12.56 -5.04
CA PRO A 221 12.01 -11.99 -3.78
C PRO A 221 12.80 -10.70 -4.05
N GLY A 222 12.57 -9.66 -3.25
CA GLY A 222 13.16 -8.34 -3.47
C GLY A 222 12.38 -7.42 -4.40
N ASP A 223 11.41 -7.93 -5.16
CA ASP A 223 10.43 -7.08 -5.84
C ASP A 223 9.40 -6.53 -4.83
N GLY A 224 8.76 -5.42 -5.16
CA GLY A 224 7.69 -4.81 -4.38
C GLY A 224 6.35 -5.51 -4.58
N ARG A 225 5.54 -5.47 -3.55
CA ARG A 225 4.16 -5.94 -3.56
C ARG A 225 3.30 -5.01 -2.72
N LEU A 226 2.05 -4.80 -3.13
CA LEU A 226 1.16 -3.88 -2.47
C LEU A 226 0.00 -4.59 -1.76
N VAL A 227 -0.23 -4.21 -0.51
CA VAL A 227 -1.45 -4.53 0.23
C VAL A 227 -2.31 -3.27 0.25
N GLY A 228 -3.50 -3.32 -0.33
CA GLY A 228 -4.45 -2.22 -0.25
C GLY A 228 -5.06 -2.12 1.16
N SER A 229 -4.95 -0.97 1.80
CA SER A 229 -5.75 -0.69 3.00
C SER A 229 -7.21 -0.58 2.62
N ILE A 230 -8.07 -1.25 3.36
CA ILE A 230 -9.50 -1.01 3.27
C ILE A 230 -9.80 0.32 3.95
N THR A 231 -10.64 1.13 3.32
CA THR A 231 -10.99 2.45 3.85
C THR A 231 -11.50 2.38 5.29
N GLU A 232 -11.36 3.49 6.01
CA GLU A 232 -11.89 3.71 7.35
C GLU A 232 -11.27 2.80 8.42
N MET A 233 -9.93 2.62 8.38
CA MET A 233 -9.16 1.84 9.33
C MET A 233 -9.58 0.36 9.40
N MET A 234 -10.00 -0.20 8.26
CA MET A 234 -10.41 -1.60 8.16
C MET A 234 -9.35 -2.48 7.50
N THR A 235 -9.49 -3.77 7.73
CA THR A 235 -8.76 -4.86 7.04
C THR A 235 -9.67 -6.07 6.89
N ASN A 236 -9.23 -7.07 6.15
CA ASN A 236 -9.87 -8.38 6.06
C ASN A 236 -8.84 -9.49 5.90
N ASN A 237 -9.29 -10.74 5.91
CA ASN A 237 -8.39 -11.88 5.84
C ASN A 237 -7.62 -11.94 4.51
N ALA A 238 -8.19 -11.50 3.39
CA ALA A 238 -7.47 -11.47 2.11
C ALA A 238 -6.27 -10.49 2.15
N MET A 239 -6.41 -9.32 2.78
CA MET A 239 -5.29 -8.39 2.97
C MET A 239 -4.23 -8.95 3.91
N LEU A 240 -4.64 -9.63 4.98
CA LEU A 240 -3.72 -10.31 5.90
C LEU A 240 -3.00 -11.48 5.22
N ASN A 241 -3.68 -12.25 4.35
CA ASN A 241 -3.06 -13.30 3.53
C ASN A 241 -1.97 -12.73 2.61
N LYS A 242 -2.26 -11.60 1.94
CA LYS A 242 -1.27 -10.91 1.10
C LYS A 242 -0.03 -10.51 1.93
N ALA A 243 -0.24 -9.82 3.04
CA ALA A 243 0.86 -9.39 3.92
C ALA A 243 1.70 -10.58 4.41
N THR A 244 1.05 -11.66 4.83
CA THR A 244 1.71 -12.90 5.26
C THR A 244 2.55 -13.49 4.13
N HIS A 245 1.96 -13.62 2.94
CA HIS A 245 2.64 -14.18 1.78
C HIS A 245 3.88 -13.36 1.40
N TYR A 246 3.75 -12.02 1.35
CA TYR A 246 4.87 -11.15 0.96
C TYR A 246 6.05 -11.27 1.92
N GLN A 247 5.78 -11.31 3.22
CA GLN A 247 6.82 -11.51 4.22
C GLN A 247 7.50 -12.89 4.11
N GLN A 248 6.72 -13.94 3.89
CA GLN A 248 7.26 -15.31 3.76
C GLN A 248 8.02 -15.52 2.44
N PHE A 249 7.59 -14.89 1.37
CA PHE A 249 8.24 -15.00 0.07
C PHE A 249 9.48 -14.11 -0.07
N GLY A 250 9.61 -13.09 0.79
CA GLY A 250 10.72 -12.14 0.79
C GLY A 250 10.55 -10.97 -0.16
N CYS A 251 9.31 -10.58 -0.46
CA CYS A 251 9.01 -9.35 -1.20
C CYS A 251 9.16 -8.12 -0.31
N LEU A 252 9.47 -6.99 -0.93
CA LEU A 252 9.37 -5.68 -0.29
C LEU A 252 7.88 -5.31 -0.19
N SER A 253 7.32 -5.38 1.01
CA SER A 253 5.89 -5.12 1.22
C SER A 253 5.61 -3.62 1.27
N GLY A 254 4.64 -3.17 0.47
CA GLY A 254 4.12 -1.82 0.48
C GLY A 254 2.65 -1.78 0.92
N CYS A 255 2.24 -0.69 1.54
CA CYS A 255 0.84 -0.40 1.78
C CYS A 255 0.33 0.61 0.75
N LEU A 256 -0.74 0.24 0.06
CA LEU A 256 -1.49 1.14 -0.80
C LEU A 256 -2.65 1.69 0.01
N SER A 257 -2.69 3.00 0.22
CA SER A 257 -3.72 3.63 1.03
C SER A 257 -4.20 4.95 0.42
N GLY A 258 -5.47 5.26 0.64
CA GLY A 258 -6.06 6.52 0.25
C GLY A 258 -7.23 6.88 1.15
N ALA A 259 -7.13 8.00 1.86
CA ALA A 259 -8.23 8.52 2.64
C ALA A 259 -9.26 9.18 1.71
N ILE A 260 -10.55 8.97 2.00
CA ILE A 260 -11.65 9.49 1.20
C ILE A 260 -12.03 10.88 1.72
N TYR A 261 -11.77 11.90 0.93
CA TYR A 261 -12.27 13.25 1.21
C TYR A 261 -13.81 13.27 1.08
N GLY A 262 -14.47 13.75 2.12
CA GLY A 262 -15.94 13.70 2.19
C GLY A 262 -16.52 12.37 2.65
N GLY A 263 -15.67 11.37 2.95
CA GLY A 263 -16.06 10.10 3.59
C GLY A 263 -16.27 10.25 5.10
N TYR A 264 -16.14 9.16 5.85
CA TYR A 264 -16.32 9.18 7.31
C TYR A 264 -15.23 9.99 8.05
N ALA A 265 -14.08 10.23 7.44
CA ALA A 265 -13.06 11.14 7.96
C ALA A 265 -13.52 12.61 7.94
N GLY A 266 -14.47 12.96 7.07
CA GLY A 266 -14.98 14.33 6.92
C GLY A 266 -14.19 15.15 5.91
N GLY A 267 -13.90 16.43 6.24
CA GLY A 267 -13.19 17.37 5.38
C GLY A 267 -11.68 17.17 5.35
N ALA A 268 -10.94 18.19 4.88
CA ALA A 268 -9.49 18.14 4.70
C ALA A 268 -8.74 17.75 5.97
N GLU A 269 -9.16 18.27 7.12
CA GLU A 269 -8.53 18.00 8.43
C GLU A 269 -8.55 16.52 8.77
N GLY A 270 -9.74 15.90 8.70
CA GLY A 270 -9.89 14.48 9.00
C GLY A 270 -9.24 13.59 7.95
N THR A 271 -9.24 14.01 6.68
CA THR A 271 -8.58 13.28 5.60
C THR A 271 -7.07 13.23 5.82
N ALA A 272 -6.43 14.34 6.22
CA ALA A 272 -5.01 14.38 6.53
C ALA A 272 -4.65 13.45 7.71
N ILE A 273 -5.43 13.50 8.79
CA ILE A 273 -5.24 12.61 9.95
C ILE A 273 -5.44 11.14 9.55
N MET A 274 -6.50 10.83 8.79
CA MET A 274 -6.81 9.47 8.35
C MET A 274 -5.70 8.92 7.45
N GLN A 275 -5.19 9.72 6.51
CA GLN A 275 -4.10 9.33 5.62
C GLN A 275 -2.83 8.99 6.42
N THR A 276 -2.49 9.81 7.40
CA THR A 276 -1.36 9.56 8.30
C THR A 276 -1.60 8.28 9.14
N ALA A 277 -2.82 8.08 9.65
CA ALA A 277 -3.17 6.87 10.39
C ALA A 277 -3.10 5.59 9.53
N TYR A 278 -3.38 5.67 8.23
CA TYR A 278 -3.16 4.55 7.31
C TYR A 278 -1.69 4.17 7.16
N HIS A 279 -0.77 5.12 7.22
CA HIS A 279 0.66 4.81 7.25
C HIS A 279 1.03 4.00 8.50
N LEU A 280 0.47 4.39 9.65
CA LEU A 280 0.66 3.64 10.90
C LEU A 280 0.02 2.25 10.81
N GLN A 281 -1.16 2.13 10.23
CA GLN A 281 -1.81 0.84 9.97
C GLN A 281 -0.94 -0.03 9.03
N GLY A 282 -0.44 0.54 7.94
CA GLY A 282 0.45 -0.16 7.01
C GLY A 282 1.67 -0.73 7.71
N LEU A 283 2.33 0.08 8.53
CA LEU A 283 3.49 -0.33 9.32
C LEU A 283 3.15 -1.42 10.35
N MET A 284 2.07 -1.24 11.10
CA MET A 284 1.75 -2.10 12.24
C MET A 284 1.06 -3.40 11.83
N VAL A 285 0.09 -3.32 10.90
CA VAL A 285 -0.77 -4.47 10.53
C VAL A 285 -0.15 -5.28 9.39
N TYR A 286 0.33 -4.60 8.33
CA TYR A 286 0.85 -5.25 7.14
C TYR A 286 2.38 -5.34 7.12
N GLN A 287 3.05 -4.76 8.12
CA GLN A 287 4.51 -4.64 8.18
C GLN A 287 5.09 -4.05 6.90
N ALA A 288 4.38 -3.06 6.37
CA ALA A 288 4.74 -2.39 5.14
C ALA A 288 6.05 -1.64 5.30
N GLN A 289 6.93 -1.82 4.34
CA GLN A 289 8.27 -1.24 4.28
C GLN A 289 8.25 0.07 3.49
N PHE A 290 7.24 0.28 2.66
CA PHE A 290 7.00 1.54 1.96
C PHE A 290 5.50 1.81 1.84
N GLN A 291 5.16 3.06 1.50
CA GLN A 291 3.79 3.51 1.36
C GLN A 291 3.58 4.04 -0.05
N GLN A 292 2.43 3.73 -0.63
CA GLN A 292 1.96 4.33 -1.88
C GLN A 292 0.59 4.94 -1.64
N ASN A 293 0.48 6.25 -1.84
CA ASN A 293 -0.75 6.98 -1.61
C ASN A 293 -1.47 7.23 -2.93
N PHE A 294 -2.75 6.93 -2.95
CA PHE A 294 -3.64 7.36 -4.01
C PHE A 294 -4.68 8.31 -3.41
N PRO A 295 -4.69 9.59 -3.82
CA PRO A 295 -5.78 10.48 -3.44
C PRO A 295 -7.04 10.03 -4.19
N PHE A 296 -8.03 9.51 -3.46
CA PHE A 296 -9.37 9.28 -4.01
C PHE A 296 -10.21 10.54 -3.84
N HIS A 297 -10.65 11.10 -4.96
CA HIS A 297 -11.65 12.14 -4.99
C HIS A 297 -13.00 11.49 -5.25
N LEU A 298 -13.92 11.60 -4.29
CA LEU A 298 -15.34 11.40 -4.59
C LEU A 298 -15.81 12.66 -5.31
N GLN A 299 -16.18 12.52 -6.57
CA GLN A 299 -16.94 13.55 -7.31
C GLN A 299 -18.40 13.51 -6.92
#